data_ba6606834e3e7f852209f5d7d07bdeb5
#
_entry.id   ba6606834e3e7f852209f5d7d07bdeb5
#
_cell.length_a   1.000
_cell.length_b   1.000
_cell.length_c   1.000
_cell.angle_alpha   90.00
_cell.angle_beta   90.00
_cell.angle_gamma   90.00
#
_symmetry.space_group_name_H-M   'P 1'
#
loop_
_entity.id
_entity.type
_entity.pdbx_description
1 polymer ?
#
loop_
_entity_poly.entity_id
_entity_poly.type
_entity_poly.pdbx_seq_one_letter_code
_entity_poly.pdbx_strand_id
1 'polypeptide(L)'
;MAGSVNKVILIGNLGADPEIKRTQDGRPIANLRIATSDTWRDKNTGERKEKTEWHRVVIFNEGLCKVAEQYLKKGAKVYIEGALQTRKWTDQQGVEKYSTEVVLQNFNSTLTMLDGRSEGRSGGGNFGGDDTGGDFGSSGPSSAPPRRVAAAAGARANSDMDDDIPF
;
A
#
# COMPACT_ATOMS: atom_id res chain seq x y z
N MET A 1 7.73 -39.49 -10.41
CA MET A 1 6.86 -38.51 -11.08
C MET A 1 6.25 -37.60 -10.01
N ALA A 2 6.56 -36.31 -10.03
CA ALA A 2 5.97 -35.37 -9.09
C ALA A 2 4.61 -34.93 -9.68
N GLY A 3 3.51 -35.52 -9.18
CA GLY A 3 2.14 -35.21 -9.60
C GLY A 3 1.47 -34.12 -8.76
N SER A 4 2.22 -33.29 -8.02
CA SER A 4 1.66 -32.30 -7.10
C SER A 4 2.22 -30.90 -7.37
N VAL A 5 1.40 -29.88 -7.12
CA VAL A 5 1.80 -28.47 -7.21
C VAL A 5 1.55 -27.81 -5.85
N ASN A 6 2.53 -27.12 -5.33
CA ASN A 6 2.39 -26.27 -4.14
C ASN A 6 2.74 -24.83 -4.52
N LYS A 7 1.73 -24.04 -4.83
CA LYS A 7 1.87 -22.65 -5.24
C LYS A 7 0.78 -21.80 -4.62
N VAL A 8 1.18 -20.69 -4.01
CA VAL A 8 0.28 -19.68 -3.45
C VAL A 8 0.53 -18.36 -4.16
N ILE A 9 -0.53 -17.69 -4.54
CA ILE A 9 -0.52 -16.35 -5.12
C ILE A 9 -1.32 -15.43 -4.20
N LEU A 10 -0.73 -14.32 -3.80
CA LEU A 10 -1.36 -13.30 -2.97
C LEU A 10 -1.20 -11.92 -3.60
N ILE A 11 -2.29 -11.15 -3.61
CA ILE A 11 -2.27 -9.71 -3.84
C ILE A 11 -2.88 -9.05 -2.62
N GLY A 12 -2.11 -8.22 -1.94
CA GLY A 12 -2.58 -7.57 -0.72
C GLY A 12 -1.67 -6.43 -0.29
N ASN A 13 -1.98 -5.84 0.83
CA ASN A 13 -1.25 -4.72 1.40
C ASN A 13 -0.42 -5.15 2.61
N LEU A 14 0.77 -4.59 2.77
CA LEU A 14 1.58 -4.80 3.95
C LEU A 14 0.91 -4.18 5.19
N GLY A 15 0.72 -4.97 6.24
CA GLY A 15 0.18 -4.49 7.50
C GLY A 15 1.21 -3.81 8.41
N ALA A 16 2.50 -4.09 8.17
CA ALA A 16 3.62 -3.50 8.88
C ALA A 16 4.83 -3.41 7.93
N ASP A 17 5.84 -2.65 8.34
CA ASP A 17 7.13 -2.64 7.65
C ASP A 17 7.75 -4.03 7.64
N PRO A 18 8.52 -4.41 6.59
CA PRO A 18 9.23 -5.68 6.53
C PRO A 18 10.21 -5.85 7.70
N GLU A 19 10.14 -6.98 8.37
CA GLU A 19 11.09 -7.34 9.42
C GLU A 19 12.24 -8.14 8.82
N ILE A 20 13.42 -7.54 8.77
CA ILE A 20 14.63 -8.18 8.25
C ILE A 20 15.42 -8.80 9.41
N LYS A 21 15.62 -10.10 9.35
CA LYS A 21 16.48 -10.86 10.26
C LYS A 21 17.67 -11.41 9.50
N ARG A 22 18.77 -11.65 10.20
CA ARG A 22 19.93 -12.33 9.64
C ARG A 22 20.12 -13.67 10.35
N THR A 23 20.39 -14.71 9.58
CA THR A 23 20.78 -16.01 10.11
C THR A 23 22.20 -15.94 10.66
N GLN A 24 22.63 -16.98 11.39
CA GLN A 24 24.01 -17.10 11.88
C GLN A 24 25.04 -17.05 10.73
N ASP A 25 24.66 -17.53 9.55
CA ASP A 25 25.49 -17.48 8.33
C ASP A 25 25.46 -16.10 7.63
N GLY A 26 24.80 -15.08 8.22
CA GLY A 26 24.72 -13.75 7.69
C GLY A 26 23.69 -13.54 6.57
N ARG A 27 22.94 -14.58 6.19
CA ARG A 27 21.92 -14.47 5.13
C ARG A 27 20.71 -13.70 5.62
N PRO A 28 20.21 -12.74 4.83
CA PRO A 28 19.00 -12.00 5.21
C PRO A 28 17.75 -12.87 5.04
N ILE A 29 16.81 -12.73 5.97
CA ILE A 29 15.46 -13.29 5.90
C ILE A 29 14.50 -12.13 6.12
N ALA A 30 13.53 -11.94 5.22
CA ALA A 30 12.50 -10.94 5.39
C ALA A 30 11.18 -11.60 5.78
N ASN A 31 10.54 -11.08 6.83
CA ASN A 31 9.21 -11.47 7.26
C ASN A 31 8.23 -10.36 6.90
N LEU A 32 7.17 -10.70 6.16
CA LEU A 32 6.11 -9.78 5.78
C LEU A 32 4.78 -10.25 6.37
N ARG A 33 3.91 -9.28 6.70
CA ARG A 33 2.51 -9.52 7.04
C ARG A 33 1.64 -8.87 5.98
N ILE A 34 0.89 -9.67 5.25
CA ILE A 34 0.06 -9.23 4.14
C ILE A 34 -1.40 -9.42 4.49
N ALA A 35 -2.17 -8.35 4.31
CA ALA A 35 -3.61 -8.35 4.44
C ALA A 35 -4.26 -8.53 3.08
N THR A 36 -5.19 -9.47 2.99
CA THR A 36 -6.13 -9.60 1.87
C THR A 36 -7.53 -9.35 2.39
N SER A 37 -8.27 -8.41 1.79
CA SER A 37 -9.61 -8.04 2.23
C SER A 37 -10.64 -8.38 1.17
N ASP A 38 -11.68 -9.08 1.59
CA ASP A 38 -12.88 -9.35 0.82
C ASP A 38 -14.01 -8.45 1.30
N THR A 39 -14.70 -7.80 0.38
CA THR A 39 -15.86 -6.96 0.70
C THR A 39 -17.07 -7.46 -0.05
N TRP A 40 -18.18 -7.65 0.67
CA TRP A 40 -19.44 -8.07 0.08
C TRP A 40 -20.60 -7.33 0.71
N ARG A 41 -21.73 -7.33 0.02
CA ARG A 41 -22.96 -6.80 0.55
C ARG A 41 -23.80 -7.94 1.11
N ASP A 42 -24.20 -7.83 2.36
CA ASP A 42 -25.10 -8.80 3.00
C ASP A 42 -26.47 -8.73 2.32
N LYS A 43 -26.95 -9.88 1.84
CA LYS A 43 -28.23 -9.95 1.11
C LYS A 43 -29.46 -9.71 2.00
N ASN A 44 -29.33 -9.98 3.31
CA ASN A 44 -30.43 -9.86 4.25
C ASN A 44 -30.55 -8.44 4.84
N THR A 45 -29.41 -7.84 5.19
CA THR A 45 -29.36 -6.53 5.84
C THR A 45 -29.06 -5.40 4.85
N GLY A 46 -28.54 -5.71 3.67
CA GLY A 46 -28.08 -4.71 2.69
C GLY A 46 -26.78 -4.01 3.08
N GLU A 47 -26.20 -4.32 4.22
CA GLU A 47 -24.98 -3.72 4.74
C GLU A 47 -23.73 -4.21 4.01
N ARG A 48 -22.74 -3.33 3.90
CA ARG A 48 -21.43 -3.68 3.39
C ARG A 48 -20.61 -4.33 4.51
N LYS A 49 -20.19 -5.57 4.29
CA LYS A 49 -19.31 -6.32 5.19
C LYS A 49 -17.92 -6.46 4.58
N GLU A 50 -16.93 -6.43 5.42
CA GLU A 50 -15.53 -6.65 5.06
C GLU A 50 -14.92 -7.72 5.96
N LYS A 51 -14.10 -8.59 5.36
CA LYS A 51 -13.31 -9.59 6.06
C LYS A 51 -11.87 -9.49 5.60
N THR A 52 -10.95 -9.33 6.55
CA THR A 52 -9.52 -9.27 6.26
C THR A 52 -8.84 -10.53 6.79
N GLU A 53 -8.07 -11.18 5.94
CA GLU A 53 -7.20 -12.29 6.30
C GLU A 53 -5.74 -11.85 6.32
N TRP A 54 -4.99 -12.32 7.32
CA TRP A 54 -3.60 -11.97 7.52
C TRP A 54 -2.70 -13.15 7.16
N HIS A 55 -1.82 -12.93 6.19
CA HIS A 55 -0.89 -13.92 5.71
C HIS A 55 0.53 -13.61 6.19
N ARG A 56 1.20 -14.62 6.72
CA ARG A 56 2.62 -14.55 7.05
C ARG A 56 3.41 -15.02 5.86
N VAL A 57 4.35 -14.18 5.39
CA VAL A 57 5.20 -14.46 4.25
C VAL A 57 6.66 -14.37 4.68
N VAL A 58 7.45 -15.38 4.34
CA VAL A 58 8.88 -15.46 4.68
C VAL A 58 9.69 -15.52 3.39
N ILE A 59 10.64 -14.63 3.23
CA ILE A 59 11.51 -14.53 2.06
C ILE A 59 12.91 -14.97 2.45
N PHE A 60 13.43 -16.00 1.77
CA PHE A 60 14.81 -16.49 1.92
C PHE A 60 15.69 -16.07 0.73
N ASN A 61 15.11 -15.54 -0.34
CA ASN A 61 15.86 -15.06 -1.49
C ASN A 61 16.50 -13.71 -1.16
N GLU A 62 17.83 -13.62 -1.21
CA GLU A 62 18.59 -12.41 -0.86
C GLU A 62 18.23 -11.19 -1.73
N GLY A 63 17.99 -11.41 -3.04
CA GLY A 63 17.59 -10.34 -3.95
C GLY A 63 16.24 -9.75 -3.56
N LEU A 64 15.25 -10.62 -3.25
CA LEU A 64 13.94 -10.18 -2.80
C LEU A 64 13.97 -9.57 -1.39
N CYS A 65 14.84 -10.04 -0.50
CA CYS A 65 15.06 -9.43 0.81
C CYS A 65 15.54 -7.99 0.68
N LYS A 66 16.50 -7.71 -0.21
CA LYS A 66 16.99 -6.35 -0.48
C LYS A 66 15.89 -5.45 -1.04
N VAL A 67 15.08 -5.97 -1.96
CA VAL A 67 13.92 -5.23 -2.50
C VAL A 67 12.92 -4.92 -1.39
N ALA A 68 12.61 -5.89 -0.54
CA ALA A 68 11.71 -5.71 0.59
C ALA A 68 12.24 -4.64 1.57
N GLU A 69 13.52 -4.68 1.92
CA GLU A 69 14.16 -3.75 2.84
C GLU A 69 14.18 -2.31 2.31
N GLN A 70 14.48 -2.14 1.02
CA GLN A 70 14.67 -0.81 0.42
C GLN A 70 13.38 -0.12 0.01
N TYR A 71 12.40 -0.87 -0.45
CA TYR A 71 11.24 -0.30 -1.14
C TYR A 71 9.90 -0.58 -0.48
N LEU A 72 9.79 -1.63 0.32
CA LEU A 72 8.51 -1.97 0.94
C LEU A 72 8.33 -1.26 2.28
N LYS A 73 7.12 -0.73 2.47
CA LYS A 73 6.69 -0.11 3.73
C LYS A 73 5.27 -0.57 4.07
N LYS A 74 4.86 -0.35 5.29
CA LYS A 74 3.46 -0.53 5.72
C LYS A 74 2.51 0.15 4.73
N GLY A 75 1.48 -0.56 4.31
CA GLY A 75 0.48 -0.10 3.34
C GLY A 75 0.82 -0.42 1.89
N ALA A 76 2.08 -0.73 1.55
CA ALA A 76 2.46 -1.05 0.18
C ALA A 76 1.68 -2.24 -0.37
N LYS A 77 1.19 -2.11 -1.60
CA LYS A 77 0.48 -3.17 -2.30
C LYS A 77 1.45 -4.04 -3.08
N VAL A 78 1.38 -5.34 -2.84
CA VAL A 78 2.31 -6.29 -3.43
C VAL A 78 1.60 -7.48 -4.05
N TYR A 79 2.19 -8.02 -5.11
CA TYR A 79 1.91 -9.32 -5.69
C TYR A 79 3.01 -10.29 -5.25
N ILE A 80 2.62 -11.45 -4.74
CA ILE A 80 3.55 -12.48 -4.26
C ILE A 80 3.17 -13.84 -4.83
N GLU A 81 4.18 -14.57 -5.29
CA GLU A 81 4.10 -16.00 -5.56
C GLU A 81 5.10 -16.74 -4.67
N GLY A 82 4.65 -17.80 -4.04
CA GLY A 82 5.47 -18.64 -3.20
C GLY A 82 4.86 -20.03 -2.99
N ALA A 83 5.43 -20.80 -2.08
CA ALA A 83 4.92 -22.10 -1.67
C ALA A 83 4.39 -22.04 -0.24
N LEU A 84 3.32 -22.80 0.03
CA LEU A 84 2.80 -22.96 1.38
C LEU A 84 3.69 -23.92 2.17
N GLN A 85 4.13 -23.52 3.35
CA GLN A 85 4.94 -24.35 4.22
C GLN A 85 4.40 -24.29 5.66
N THR A 86 4.27 -25.44 6.28
CA THR A 86 3.92 -25.53 7.70
C THR A 86 5.16 -25.90 8.50
N ARG A 87 5.49 -25.05 9.47
CA ARG A 87 6.61 -25.25 10.39
C ARG A 87 6.08 -25.55 11.78
N LYS A 88 6.66 -26.58 12.38
CA LYS A 88 6.45 -26.94 13.78
C LYS A 88 7.43 -26.14 14.65
N TRP A 89 6.94 -25.61 15.74
CA TRP A 89 7.76 -24.93 16.76
C TRP A 89 7.21 -25.20 18.15
N THR A 90 8.05 -25.08 19.15
CA THR A 90 7.68 -25.29 20.54
C THR A 90 7.61 -23.94 21.26
N ASP A 91 6.53 -23.65 21.95
CA ASP A 91 6.42 -22.43 22.74
C ASP A 91 7.21 -22.50 24.05
N GLN A 92 7.20 -21.40 24.82
CA GLN A 92 7.92 -21.32 26.10
C GLN A 92 7.38 -22.28 27.18
N GLN A 93 6.19 -22.81 26.98
CA GLN A 93 5.54 -23.78 27.87
C GLN A 93 5.79 -25.25 27.45
N GLY A 94 6.60 -25.47 26.39
CA GLY A 94 6.89 -26.79 25.88
C GLY A 94 5.79 -27.37 24.97
N VAL A 95 4.77 -26.58 24.62
CA VAL A 95 3.66 -27.01 23.75
C VAL A 95 4.07 -26.87 22.28
N GLU A 96 3.87 -27.96 21.53
CA GLU A 96 4.09 -27.98 20.08
C GLU A 96 3.01 -27.18 19.35
N LYS A 97 3.43 -26.24 18.54
CA LYS A 97 2.56 -25.41 17.70
C LYS A 97 2.98 -25.48 16.24
N TYR A 98 2.02 -25.30 15.36
CA TYR A 98 2.23 -25.25 13.92
C TYR A 98 1.96 -23.86 13.41
N SER A 99 2.85 -23.37 12.55
CA SER A 99 2.69 -22.09 11.84
C SER A 99 2.73 -22.35 10.35
N THR A 100 1.66 -21.96 9.66
CA THR A 100 1.59 -22.07 8.20
C THR A 100 1.98 -20.72 7.60
N GLU A 101 2.95 -20.73 6.71
CA GLU A 101 3.58 -19.55 6.14
C GLU A 101 3.70 -19.72 4.62
N VAL A 102 3.66 -18.61 3.89
CA VAL A 102 4.01 -18.60 2.46
C VAL A 102 5.49 -18.30 2.35
N VAL A 103 6.22 -19.19 1.72
CA VAL A 103 7.68 -19.12 1.64
C VAL A 103 8.12 -18.78 0.23
N LEU A 104 8.96 -17.75 0.10
CA LEU A 104 9.61 -17.33 -1.12
C LEU A 104 11.07 -17.83 -1.12
N GLN A 105 11.31 -18.93 -1.83
CA GLN A 105 12.65 -19.53 -1.97
C GLN A 105 13.02 -19.67 -3.43
N ASN A 106 14.27 -19.31 -3.75
CA ASN A 106 14.89 -19.57 -5.06
C ASN A 106 14.04 -19.18 -6.29
N PHE A 107 14.04 -20.03 -7.31
CA PHE A 107 13.56 -19.73 -8.67
C PHE A 107 12.02 -19.69 -8.83
N ASN A 108 11.26 -20.25 -7.89
CA ASN A 108 9.80 -20.35 -7.97
C ASN A 108 9.06 -19.29 -7.15
N SER A 109 9.72 -18.19 -6.90
CA SER A 109 9.15 -17.13 -6.08
C SER A 109 9.21 -15.79 -6.81
N THR A 110 8.13 -15.01 -6.69
CA THR A 110 8.01 -13.69 -7.30
C THR A 110 7.50 -12.70 -6.25
N LEU A 111 8.07 -11.50 -6.26
CA LEU A 111 7.58 -10.36 -5.50
C LEU A 111 7.58 -9.16 -6.43
N THR A 112 6.40 -8.55 -6.62
CA THR A 112 6.22 -7.36 -7.46
C THR A 112 5.45 -6.31 -6.69
N MET A 113 5.96 -5.09 -6.66
CA MET A 113 5.26 -3.94 -6.12
C MET A 113 4.19 -3.49 -7.11
N LEU A 114 2.94 -3.34 -6.62
CA LEU A 114 1.81 -2.91 -7.43
C LEU A 114 1.43 -1.45 -7.16
N ASP A 115 1.98 -0.82 -6.13
CA ASP A 115 1.86 0.61 -5.96
C ASP A 115 2.60 1.29 -7.11
N GLY A 116 1.85 1.99 -7.96
CA GLY A 116 2.42 2.87 -8.95
C GLY A 116 3.33 3.85 -8.23
N ARG A 117 4.57 3.97 -8.68
CA ARG A 117 5.49 5.00 -8.25
C ARG A 117 4.75 6.33 -8.42
N SER A 118 4.24 6.88 -7.34
CA SER A 118 3.84 8.27 -7.31
C SER A 118 5.13 9.08 -7.35
N GLU A 119 5.74 9.12 -8.53
CA GLU A 119 6.66 10.20 -8.84
C GLU A 119 5.84 11.46 -8.68
N GLY A 120 6.20 12.24 -7.66
CA GLY A 120 5.66 13.54 -7.42
C GLY A 120 5.70 14.33 -8.71
N ARG A 121 4.59 14.36 -9.41
CA ARG A 121 4.35 15.27 -10.50
C ARG A 121 4.02 16.63 -9.91
N SER A 122 4.98 17.19 -9.20
CA SER A 122 5.14 18.62 -9.00
C SER A 122 6.02 19.10 -10.16
N GLY A 123 5.38 19.49 -11.22
CA GLY A 123 6.06 20.01 -12.38
C GLY A 123 4.99 20.53 -13.33
N GLY A 124 4.56 21.76 -13.13
CA GLY A 124 3.84 22.53 -14.11
C GLY A 124 4.66 22.60 -15.39
N GLY A 125 4.37 21.74 -16.34
CA GLY A 125 4.84 21.85 -17.71
C GLY A 125 4.00 22.89 -18.41
N ASN A 126 4.51 24.13 -18.46
CA ASN A 126 4.11 25.16 -19.39
C ASN A 126 4.43 24.63 -20.80
N PHE A 127 3.42 24.16 -21.52
CA PHE A 127 3.54 23.96 -22.95
C PHE A 127 3.44 25.33 -23.63
N GLY A 128 4.60 26.00 -23.82
CA GLY A 128 4.75 27.05 -24.79
C GLY A 128 4.68 26.42 -26.17
N GLY A 129 3.53 26.46 -26.79
CA GLY A 129 3.38 26.26 -28.23
C GLY A 129 3.85 27.54 -28.93
N ASP A 130 4.97 27.43 -29.59
CA ASP A 130 5.40 28.36 -30.61
C ASP A 130 4.52 28.11 -31.84
N ASP A 131 3.66 29.08 -32.16
CA ASP A 131 3.00 29.13 -33.46
C ASP A 131 3.05 30.55 -34.00
N THR A 132 3.92 30.67 -34.96
CA THR A 132 4.14 31.83 -35.80
C THR A 132 2.93 32.10 -36.68
N GLY A 133 2.49 33.37 -36.70
CA GLY A 133 1.94 33.95 -37.91
C GLY A 133 0.50 34.44 -37.84
N GLY A 134 0.30 35.73 -37.95
CA GLY A 134 -0.97 36.33 -38.36
C GLY A 134 -1.30 37.67 -37.70
N ASP A 135 -0.64 38.68 -38.17
CA ASP A 135 -0.99 40.09 -38.06
C ASP A 135 -2.45 40.35 -38.51
N PHE A 136 -3.24 41.03 -37.67
CA PHE A 136 -4.20 42.05 -38.13
C PHE A 136 -4.68 42.89 -36.91
N GLY A 137 -4.43 44.21 -37.07
CA GLY A 137 -4.68 45.24 -36.10
C GLY A 137 -6.14 45.57 -35.81
N SER A 138 -6.36 46.23 -34.73
CA SER A 138 -7.18 47.45 -34.61
C SER A 138 -7.36 47.83 -33.13
N SER A 139 -6.73 48.87 -32.79
CA SER A 139 -7.06 50.05 -31.97
C SER A 139 -8.30 49.99 -31.03
N GLY A 140 -8.06 50.42 -29.78
CA GLY A 140 -8.98 51.27 -29.02
C GLY A 140 -9.02 51.01 -27.52
N PRO A 141 -8.78 52.02 -26.68
CA PRO A 141 -8.69 51.91 -25.22
C PRO A 141 -9.97 52.30 -24.50
N SER A 142 -10.19 51.72 -23.32
CA SER A 142 -10.99 52.36 -22.26
C SER A 142 -10.81 51.59 -20.96
N SER A 143 -10.02 52.09 -20.10
CA SER A 143 -10.21 52.83 -18.84
C SER A 143 -11.35 52.32 -17.95
N ALA A 144 -11.05 51.84 -16.79
CA ALA A 144 -11.03 52.43 -15.45
C ALA A 144 -11.43 51.45 -14.34
N PRO A 145 -11.06 51.71 -13.12
CA PRO A 145 -10.81 50.70 -12.08
C PRO A 145 -11.87 50.73 -10.95
N PRO A 146 -11.52 50.34 -9.74
CA PRO A 146 -12.11 49.24 -8.97
C PRO A 146 -13.10 49.68 -7.91
N ARG A 147 -13.87 48.77 -7.38
CA ARG A 147 -14.56 49.02 -6.10
C ARG A 147 -14.35 47.88 -5.13
N ARG A 148 -13.63 48.22 -4.08
CA ARG A 148 -13.67 47.59 -2.78
C ARG A 148 -15.08 47.72 -2.19
N VAL A 149 -15.54 46.65 -1.58
CA VAL A 149 -16.42 46.75 -0.42
C VAL A 149 -16.04 45.69 0.60
N ALA A 150 -15.96 46.21 1.80
CA ALA A 150 -15.48 45.60 3.01
C ALA A 150 -16.52 44.71 3.70
N ALA A 151 -16.04 43.78 4.47
CA ALA A 151 -16.41 43.37 5.80
C ALA A 151 -17.88 43.09 6.14
N ALA A 152 -18.14 41.91 6.63
CA ALA A 152 -18.88 41.74 7.87
C ALA A 152 -18.52 40.44 8.54
N ALA A 153 -18.17 40.57 9.78
CA ALA A 153 -17.93 39.55 10.78
C ALA A 153 -19.21 38.82 11.17
N GLY A 154 -19.10 37.61 11.65
CA GLY A 154 -20.22 36.95 12.30
C GLY A 154 -19.95 35.51 12.70
N ALA A 155 -19.50 35.35 13.94
CA ALA A 155 -19.97 34.45 14.99
C ALA A 155 -19.66 32.95 14.91
N ARG A 156 -18.89 32.58 15.87
CA ARG A 156 -18.70 31.36 16.68
C ARG A 156 -19.92 30.42 16.71
N ALA A 157 -19.63 29.12 16.59
CA ALA A 157 -20.32 28.09 17.34
C ALA A 157 -19.30 27.01 17.70
N ASN A 158 -18.96 26.95 18.97
CA ASN A 158 -18.44 25.78 19.65
C ASN A 158 -19.50 24.68 19.57
N SER A 159 -19.06 23.47 19.29
CA SER A 159 -19.73 22.29 19.84
C SER A 159 -18.65 21.28 20.20
N ASP A 160 -18.39 21.22 21.51
CA ASP A 160 -17.85 20.05 22.19
C ASP A 160 -18.64 18.81 21.73
N MET A 161 -17.93 17.79 21.31
CA MET A 161 -18.44 16.44 21.34
C MET A 161 -17.38 15.59 22.03
N ASP A 162 -17.69 15.31 23.30
CA ASP A 162 -17.16 14.21 24.06
C ASP A 162 -17.43 12.91 23.30
N ASP A 163 -16.37 12.22 22.92
CA ASP A 163 -16.44 10.84 22.43
C ASP A 163 -15.95 9.92 23.56
N ASP A 164 -16.92 9.50 24.37
CA ASP A 164 -16.82 8.34 25.23
C ASP A 164 -16.80 7.06 24.37
N ILE A 165 -15.68 6.37 24.35
CA ILE A 165 -15.54 5.04 23.77
C ILE A 165 -15.68 4.01 24.91
N PRO A 166 -16.74 3.21 24.97
CA PRO A 166 -16.78 2.04 25.85
C PRO A 166 -16.09 0.85 25.16
N PHE A 167 -15.36 0.09 25.95
CA PHE A 167 -14.60 -1.14 25.65
C PHE A 167 -15.43 -2.27 25.10
#